data_208214fb7132dda76b741ca11663a10e
#
_entry.id   208214fb7132dda76b741ca11663a10e
#
_cell.length_a   1.000
_cell.length_b   1.000
_cell.length_c   1.000
_cell.angle_alpha   90.00
_cell.angle_beta   90.00
_cell.angle_gamma   90.00
#
_symmetry.space_group_name_H-M   'P 1'
#
loop_
_entity.id
_entity.type
_entity.pdbx_description
1 polymer ?
#
loop_
_entity_poly.entity_id
_entity_poly.type
_entity_poly.pdbx_seq_one_letter_code
_entity_poly.pdbx_strand_id
1 'polypeptide(L)'
;VSLECNCKGVTRVDVESADEMYSAAMEAFPSCDAAVLSAAVADYRPLQCAPVKMKRTADDMCIELTPNRDIAASLGKVKRPGQCLVGFALETDNAVEHAYDKLKKKNLDFIVLNSLQDKGAGFACDTNKVTIIGKDSKTEYPLKSKKDVAKDIVAHLSKLLVLLVFMLQPLSASAEGEELNANVTLNATKVQGSNTEVFTQLEEALKAFINERKWTPNAYEEVERINCNFTFVVNSYANDGSFDCSLMVQASRPVYGATYSSTIFQYEDKSIKFKYQPFDRLEFIEDNLDNNLTAVIAFYVYMIVGLDLDAMGELGGSEFLNKALTIANNAQNIGDTGWRAGSGNNNRYSIIDDYMNGAMEPVRKLMYKYHRLGLDTMFKNADG
;
A
#
# COMPACT_ATOMS: atom_id res chain seq x y z
N VAL A 1 -3.92 38.88 -20.11
CA VAL A 1 -4.43 38.43 -21.42
C VAL A 1 -5.10 37.10 -21.19
N SER A 2 -6.44 37.08 -21.17
CA SER A 2 -7.19 35.86 -21.02
C SER A 2 -7.24 35.14 -22.36
N LEU A 3 -6.69 33.93 -22.42
CA LEU A 3 -6.94 33.02 -23.54
C LEU A 3 -8.30 32.38 -23.32
N GLU A 4 -9.19 32.50 -24.30
CA GLU A 4 -10.43 31.71 -24.29
C GLU A 4 -10.09 30.22 -24.36
N CYS A 5 -10.55 29.45 -23.39
CA CYS A 5 -10.40 28.01 -23.38
C CYS A 5 -11.77 27.35 -23.57
N ASN A 6 -11.97 26.73 -24.75
CA ASN A 6 -13.19 25.98 -25.08
C ASN A 6 -13.00 24.46 -24.91
N CYS A 7 -12.09 24.03 -24.04
CA CYS A 7 -11.83 22.61 -23.82
C CYS A 7 -12.90 21.97 -22.92
N LYS A 8 -13.47 20.84 -23.34
CA LYS A 8 -14.38 20.06 -22.48
C LYS A 8 -13.66 19.62 -21.20
N GLY A 9 -14.33 19.76 -20.05
CA GLY A 9 -13.81 19.31 -18.76
C GLY A 9 -12.87 20.34 -18.07
N VAL A 10 -12.74 21.54 -18.62
CA VAL A 10 -11.98 22.62 -17.98
C VAL A 10 -12.94 23.62 -17.35
N THR A 11 -12.78 23.86 -16.05
CA THR A 11 -13.45 24.93 -15.33
C THR A 11 -12.52 26.15 -15.28
N ARG A 12 -13.01 27.29 -15.78
CA ARG A 12 -12.27 28.56 -15.76
C ARG A 12 -12.80 29.43 -14.61
N VAL A 13 -11.90 29.98 -13.85
CA VAL A 13 -12.19 30.96 -12.80
C VAL A 13 -11.46 32.27 -13.16
N ASP A 14 -12.20 33.32 -13.44
CA ASP A 14 -11.65 34.63 -13.75
C ASP A 14 -11.41 35.38 -12.46
N VAL A 15 -10.20 35.96 -12.32
CA VAL A 15 -9.75 36.74 -11.16
C VAL A 15 -9.03 37.99 -11.63
N GLU A 16 -9.16 39.11 -10.89
CA GLU A 16 -8.57 40.39 -11.22
C GLU A 16 -7.43 40.78 -10.27
N SER A 17 -7.46 40.28 -9.04
CA SER A 17 -6.49 40.60 -8.00
C SER A 17 -5.73 39.38 -7.48
N ALA A 18 -4.56 39.64 -6.85
CA ALA A 18 -3.78 38.62 -6.18
C ALA A 18 -4.54 37.93 -5.01
N ASP A 19 -5.39 38.70 -4.32
CA ASP A 19 -6.22 38.18 -3.23
C ASP A 19 -7.34 37.28 -3.74
N GLU A 20 -7.97 37.60 -4.87
CA GLU A 20 -8.94 36.72 -5.53
C GLU A 20 -8.30 35.44 -6.03
N MET A 21 -7.12 35.53 -6.67
CA MET A 21 -6.35 34.39 -7.10
C MET A 21 -5.95 33.50 -5.92
N TYR A 22 -5.54 34.09 -4.81
CA TYR A 22 -5.24 33.37 -3.59
C TYR A 22 -6.48 32.59 -3.08
N SER A 23 -7.62 33.26 -3.01
CA SER A 23 -8.85 32.65 -2.50
C SER A 23 -9.32 31.49 -3.39
N ALA A 24 -9.35 31.72 -4.71
CA ALA A 24 -9.72 30.69 -5.69
C ALA A 24 -8.76 29.48 -5.67
N ALA A 25 -7.46 29.72 -5.53
CA ALA A 25 -6.46 28.66 -5.45
C ALA A 25 -6.61 27.83 -4.16
N MET A 26 -6.84 28.48 -3.01
CA MET A 26 -7.04 27.81 -1.73
C MET A 26 -8.35 27.01 -1.69
N GLU A 27 -9.40 27.44 -2.37
CA GLU A 27 -10.68 26.75 -2.49
C GLU A 27 -10.57 25.50 -3.40
N ALA A 28 -9.90 25.63 -4.55
CA ALA A 28 -9.81 24.56 -5.53
C ALA A 28 -8.80 23.47 -5.14
N PHE A 29 -7.66 23.81 -4.54
CA PHE A 29 -6.54 22.90 -4.31
C PHE A 29 -6.87 21.66 -3.48
N PRO A 30 -7.73 21.70 -2.44
CA PRO A 30 -8.10 20.50 -1.69
C PRO A 30 -8.73 19.39 -2.52
N SER A 31 -9.35 19.72 -3.65
CA SER A 31 -10.01 18.73 -4.55
C SER A 31 -9.13 18.32 -5.75
N CYS A 32 -7.91 18.87 -5.88
CA CYS A 32 -7.01 18.61 -7.00
C CYS A 32 -5.90 17.63 -6.60
N ASP A 33 -5.39 16.86 -7.57
CA ASP A 33 -4.21 16.01 -7.42
C ASP A 33 -2.91 16.81 -7.61
N ALA A 34 -2.97 17.90 -8.38
CA ALA A 34 -1.82 18.75 -8.63
C ALA A 34 -2.20 20.23 -8.84
N ALA A 35 -1.26 21.12 -8.55
CA ALA A 35 -1.35 22.54 -8.94
C ALA A 35 -0.05 22.99 -9.62
N VAL A 36 -0.19 23.70 -10.75
CA VAL A 36 0.91 24.27 -11.52
C VAL A 36 0.83 25.80 -11.46
N LEU A 37 1.76 26.42 -10.76
CA LEU A 37 1.79 27.85 -10.48
C LEU A 37 2.69 28.57 -11.48
N SER A 38 2.18 28.88 -12.66
CA SER A 38 2.93 29.54 -13.74
C SER A 38 2.73 31.06 -13.79
N ALA A 39 1.79 31.61 -13.03
CA ALA A 39 1.49 33.04 -13.03
C ALA A 39 2.55 33.84 -12.28
N ALA A 40 2.96 34.97 -12.88
CA ALA A 40 3.81 35.94 -12.22
C ALA A 40 2.96 36.92 -11.38
N VAL A 41 2.63 36.49 -10.15
CA VAL A 41 1.90 37.33 -9.21
C VAL A 41 2.86 38.34 -8.57
N ALA A 42 2.47 39.64 -8.49
CA ALA A 42 3.27 40.65 -7.86
C ALA A 42 3.50 40.39 -6.37
N ASP A 43 4.68 40.64 -5.85
CA ASP A 43 5.00 40.48 -4.43
C ASP A 43 4.32 41.55 -3.54
N TYR A 44 4.00 42.72 -4.09
CA TYR A 44 3.42 43.85 -3.38
C TYR A 44 2.20 44.40 -4.12
N ARG A 45 1.27 44.97 -3.37
CA ARG A 45 0.13 45.73 -3.87
C ARG A 45 0.01 47.07 -3.13
N PRO A 46 -0.63 48.08 -3.70
CA PRO A 46 -0.96 49.28 -2.97
C PRO A 46 -1.78 48.98 -1.70
N LEU A 47 -1.42 49.60 -0.58
CA LEU A 47 -2.14 49.43 0.68
C LEU A 47 -3.58 49.95 0.56
N GLN A 48 -3.78 51.01 -0.19
CA GLN A 48 -5.09 51.60 -0.47
C GLN A 48 -5.24 51.83 -1.97
N CYS A 49 -6.41 51.43 -2.49
CA CYS A 49 -6.80 51.72 -3.87
C CYS A 49 -7.77 52.91 -3.89
N ALA A 50 -7.49 53.91 -4.71
CA ALA A 50 -8.41 55.05 -4.88
C ALA A 50 -9.70 54.59 -5.57
N PRO A 51 -10.91 54.90 -5.04
CA PRO A 51 -12.18 54.49 -5.62
C PRO A 51 -12.49 55.17 -6.95
N VAL A 52 -11.76 56.27 -7.26
CA VAL A 52 -11.92 57.00 -8.50
C VAL A 52 -10.55 57.32 -9.11
N LYS A 53 -10.55 57.61 -10.41
CA LYS A 53 -9.34 58.02 -11.14
C LYS A 53 -8.68 59.20 -10.49
N MET A 54 -7.45 59.07 -10.01
CA MET A 54 -6.65 60.14 -9.46
C MET A 54 -6.25 61.12 -10.56
N LYS A 55 -6.42 62.42 -10.28
CA LYS A 55 -5.95 63.45 -11.16
C LYS A 55 -4.46 63.73 -10.90
N ARG A 56 -3.70 64.07 -11.96
CA ARG A 56 -2.28 64.43 -11.84
C ARG A 56 -2.17 65.72 -11.04
N THR A 57 -1.35 65.71 -10.01
CA THR A 57 -0.89 66.85 -9.25
C THR A 57 0.52 67.24 -9.71
N ALA A 58 0.99 68.46 -9.37
CA ALA A 58 2.34 68.89 -9.67
C ALA A 58 3.39 68.30 -8.68
N ASP A 59 2.93 67.78 -7.54
CA ASP A 59 3.76 67.25 -6.47
C ASP A 59 4.09 65.79 -6.64
N ASP A 60 5.16 65.37 -5.99
CA ASP A 60 5.53 63.92 -5.92
C ASP A 60 4.45 63.13 -5.19
N MET A 61 4.17 61.94 -5.71
CA MET A 61 3.19 61.01 -5.13
C MET A 61 3.89 59.82 -4.51
N CYS A 62 3.65 59.54 -3.23
CA CYS A 62 4.07 58.33 -2.56
C CYS A 62 2.93 57.30 -2.56
N ILE A 63 3.26 56.08 -2.91
CA ILE A 63 2.32 54.93 -2.83
C ILE A 63 2.86 53.99 -1.77
N GLU A 64 2.10 53.81 -0.70
CA GLU A 64 2.40 52.79 0.30
C GLU A 64 2.03 51.38 -0.25
N LEU A 65 2.97 50.46 -0.14
CA LEU A 65 2.82 49.09 -0.61
C LEU A 65 2.71 48.13 0.57
N THR A 66 1.84 47.12 0.44
CA THR A 66 1.74 45.99 1.37
C THR A 66 2.06 44.70 0.63
N PRO A 67 2.73 43.71 1.27
CA PRO A 67 3.03 42.43 0.61
C PRO A 67 1.76 41.66 0.30
N ASN A 68 1.75 40.98 -0.84
CA ASN A 68 0.73 40.01 -1.20
C ASN A 68 0.97 38.69 -0.45
N ARG A 69 -0.11 37.93 -0.26
CA ARG A 69 0.00 36.58 0.29
C ARG A 69 0.71 35.68 -0.72
N ASP A 70 1.70 34.89 -0.25
CA ASP A 70 2.42 33.94 -1.09
C ASP A 70 1.52 32.71 -1.32
N ILE A 71 0.94 32.61 -2.52
CA ILE A 71 0.04 31.53 -2.92
C ILE A 71 0.78 30.19 -2.86
N ALA A 72 1.97 30.10 -3.43
CA ALA A 72 2.76 28.87 -3.49
C ALA A 72 3.11 28.35 -2.09
N ALA A 73 3.58 29.23 -1.20
CA ALA A 73 3.89 28.87 0.18
C ALA A 73 2.65 28.47 0.98
N SER A 74 1.50 29.11 0.70
CA SER A 74 0.24 28.79 1.37
C SER A 74 -0.32 27.43 0.93
N LEU A 75 -0.30 27.13 -0.36
CA LEU A 75 -0.68 25.79 -0.88
C LEU A 75 0.28 24.71 -0.38
N GLY A 76 1.59 25.01 -0.32
CA GLY A 76 2.58 24.08 0.22
C GLY A 76 2.37 23.70 1.70
N LYS A 77 1.75 24.58 2.51
CA LYS A 77 1.39 24.30 3.91
C LYS A 77 0.19 23.37 4.06
N VAL A 78 -0.77 23.46 3.14
CA VAL A 78 -2.00 22.66 3.17
C VAL A 78 -1.96 21.43 2.24
N LYS A 79 -0.85 21.24 1.54
CA LYS A 79 -0.62 20.12 0.63
C LYS A 79 -0.73 18.80 1.36
N ARG A 80 -1.61 17.92 0.87
CA ARG A 80 -1.79 16.56 1.40
C ARG A 80 -0.76 15.59 0.80
N PRO A 81 -0.45 14.47 1.47
CA PRO A 81 0.27 13.37 0.83
C PRO A 81 -0.42 12.99 -0.49
N GLY A 82 0.35 12.83 -1.59
CA GLY A 82 -0.16 12.53 -2.92
C GLY A 82 -0.52 13.71 -3.80
N GLN A 83 -0.57 14.90 -3.26
CA GLN A 83 -0.70 16.08 -4.08
C GLN A 83 0.66 16.58 -4.57
N CYS A 84 0.70 17.03 -5.84
CA CYS A 84 1.88 17.60 -6.45
C CYS A 84 1.75 19.12 -6.61
N LEU A 85 2.76 19.88 -6.20
CA LEU A 85 2.80 21.33 -6.32
C LEU A 85 4.01 21.75 -7.15
N VAL A 86 3.76 22.42 -8.28
CA VAL A 86 4.76 22.84 -9.25
C VAL A 86 4.88 24.37 -9.25
N GLY A 87 6.08 24.86 -9.06
CA GLY A 87 6.39 26.30 -9.17
C GLY A 87 7.16 26.65 -10.43
N PHE A 88 7.19 27.94 -10.74
CA PHE A 88 8.04 28.51 -11.77
C PHE A 88 9.00 29.53 -11.13
N ALA A 89 10.22 29.59 -11.64
CA ALA A 89 11.20 30.61 -11.28
C ALA A 89 11.83 31.18 -12.53
N LEU A 90 12.05 32.50 -12.49
CA LEU A 90 12.81 33.24 -13.48
C LEU A 90 13.95 33.90 -12.73
N GLU A 91 15.18 33.47 -12.99
CA GLU A 91 16.37 33.93 -12.26
C GLU A 91 17.45 34.40 -13.25
N THR A 92 18.28 35.35 -12.78
CA THR A 92 19.42 35.88 -13.55
C THR A 92 20.75 35.33 -13.07
N ASP A 93 20.94 35.24 -11.75
CA ASP A 93 22.17 34.80 -11.10
C ASP A 93 21.90 33.69 -10.07
N ASN A 94 22.82 32.75 -9.89
CA ASN A 94 22.71 31.62 -8.98
C ASN A 94 21.36 30.90 -9.07
N ALA A 95 20.84 30.81 -10.31
CA ALA A 95 19.47 30.42 -10.61
C ALA A 95 19.09 29.02 -10.03
N VAL A 96 20.04 28.10 -10.03
CA VAL A 96 19.80 26.73 -9.54
C VAL A 96 19.70 26.72 -8.01
N GLU A 97 20.57 27.43 -7.30
CA GLU A 97 20.57 27.50 -5.84
C GLU A 97 19.30 28.17 -5.32
N HIS A 98 18.93 29.31 -5.91
CA HIS A 98 17.68 30.01 -5.58
C HIS A 98 16.43 29.15 -5.87
N ALA A 99 16.45 28.33 -6.93
CA ALA A 99 15.37 27.41 -7.23
C ALA A 99 15.24 26.31 -6.18
N TYR A 100 16.35 25.73 -5.69
CA TYR A 100 16.33 24.76 -4.58
C TYR A 100 15.81 25.37 -3.29
N ASP A 101 16.19 26.59 -2.96
CA ASP A 101 15.70 27.29 -1.77
C ASP A 101 14.19 27.55 -1.84
N LYS A 102 13.69 27.99 -3.00
CA LYS A 102 12.26 28.16 -3.24
C LYS A 102 11.51 26.83 -3.16
N LEU A 103 12.06 25.76 -3.73
CA LEU A 103 11.49 24.41 -3.69
C LEU A 103 11.29 23.94 -2.25
N LYS A 104 12.31 24.06 -1.39
CA LYS A 104 12.23 23.70 0.03
C LYS A 104 11.29 24.62 0.82
N LYS A 105 11.47 25.94 0.69
CA LYS A 105 10.73 26.93 1.47
C LYS A 105 9.23 26.90 1.21
N LYS A 106 8.83 26.59 -0.01
CA LYS A 106 7.41 26.56 -0.44
C LYS A 106 6.84 25.13 -0.53
N ASN A 107 7.59 24.13 -0.14
CA ASN A 107 7.19 22.70 -0.19
C ASN A 107 6.71 22.25 -1.58
N LEU A 108 7.43 22.68 -2.63
CA LEU A 108 7.17 22.29 -4.02
C LEU A 108 7.72 20.88 -4.27
N ASP A 109 7.15 20.16 -5.24
CA ASP A 109 7.66 18.86 -5.67
C ASP A 109 8.70 19.00 -6.77
N PHE A 110 8.49 19.97 -7.68
CA PHE A 110 9.51 20.44 -8.58
C PHE A 110 9.29 21.91 -8.98
N ILE A 111 10.32 22.52 -9.49
CA ILE A 111 10.30 23.90 -9.99
C ILE A 111 10.81 23.93 -11.43
N VAL A 112 10.10 24.67 -12.26
CA VAL A 112 10.48 24.94 -13.64
C VAL A 112 11.27 26.26 -13.68
N LEU A 113 12.57 26.12 -13.86
CA LEU A 113 13.48 27.24 -13.90
C LEU A 113 13.68 27.76 -15.32
N ASN A 114 13.41 29.04 -15.55
CA ASN A 114 13.74 29.76 -16.76
C ASN A 114 14.95 30.64 -16.49
N SER A 115 15.89 30.72 -17.44
CA SER A 115 17.02 31.66 -17.39
C SER A 115 16.84 32.79 -18.40
N LEU A 116 17.02 34.02 -17.95
CA LEU A 116 17.04 35.20 -18.84
C LEU A 116 18.33 35.32 -19.64
N GLN A 117 19.36 34.54 -19.34
CA GLN A 117 20.63 34.55 -20.05
C GLN A 117 20.58 33.79 -21.38
N ASP A 118 19.56 32.94 -21.59
CA ASP A 118 19.42 32.16 -22.80
C ASP A 118 18.76 32.95 -23.92
N LYS A 119 19.50 33.20 -25.01
CA LYS A 119 18.97 33.90 -26.20
C LYS A 119 17.78 33.11 -26.80
N GLY A 120 16.64 33.77 -26.98
CA GLY A 120 15.41 33.16 -27.50
C GLY A 120 14.51 32.56 -26.45
N ALA A 121 14.84 32.66 -25.17
CA ALA A 121 13.98 32.32 -24.05
C ALA A 121 13.43 33.56 -23.36
N GLY A 122 12.19 33.55 -22.89
CA GLY A 122 11.60 34.62 -22.09
C GLY A 122 10.19 35.03 -22.48
N PHE A 123 9.74 36.20 -21.94
CA PHE A 123 8.34 36.64 -22.05
C PHE A 123 7.88 37.01 -23.46
N ALA A 124 8.75 37.55 -24.29
CA ALA A 124 8.42 38.06 -25.64
C ALA A 124 8.68 37.02 -26.76
N CYS A 125 9.09 35.80 -26.46
CA CYS A 125 9.43 34.80 -27.43
C CYS A 125 8.39 33.65 -27.43
N ASP A 126 8.17 33.02 -28.59
CA ASP A 126 7.33 31.79 -28.70
C ASP A 126 8.08 30.52 -28.27
N THR A 127 9.38 30.64 -28.03
CA THR A 127 10.27 29.58 -27.55
C THR A 127 10.66 29.79 -26.11
N ASN A 128 11.05 28.71 -25.44
CA ASN A 128 11.61 28.73 -24.09
C ASN A 128 12.61 27.60 -23.89
N LYS A 129 13.57 27.82 -22.99
CA LYS A 129 14.50 26.82 -22.49
C LYS A 129 14.29 26.70 -20.98
N VAL A 130 14.04 25.51 -20.48
CA VAL A 130 13.73 25.29 -19.07
C VAL A 130 14.60 24.21 -18.49
N THR A 131 14.85 24.33 -17.18
CA THR A 131 15.42 23.29 -16.35
C THR A 131 14.39 22.90 -15.31
N ILE A 132 14.02 21.62 -15.25
CA ILE A 132 13.17 21.08 -14.18
C ILE A 132 14.07 20.63 -13.03
N ILE A 133 13.82 21.17 -11.84
CA ILE A 133 14.55 20.88 -10.61
C ILE A 133 13.59 20.25 -9.62
N GLY A 134 13.80 18.98 -9.29
CA GLY A 134 13.11 18.25 -8.22
C GLY A 134 13.96 18.20 -6.95
N LYS A 135 13.50 17.46 -5.93
CA LYS A 135 14.21 17.32 -4.65
C LYS A 135 15.62 16.74 -4.83
N ASP A 136 15.73 15.69 -5.66
CA ASP A 136 17.00 14.96 -5.91
C ASP A 136 17.31 14.83 -7.41
N SER A 137 16.68 15.64 -8.24
CA SER A 137 16.80 15.53 -9.70
C SER A 137 16.92 16.90 -10.36
N LYS A 138 17.69 16.95 -11.44
CA LYS A 138 17.81 18.09 -12.32
C LYS A 138 17.78 17.61 -13.77
N THR A 139 16.86 18.15 -14.58
CA THR A 139 16.72 17.81 -16.00
C THR A 139 16.69 19.08 -16.83
N GLU A 140 17.63 19.21 -17.76
CA GLU A 140 17.71 20.33 -18.67
C GLU A 140 17.05 20.00 -20.01
N TYR A 141 16.20 20.90 -20.48
CA TYR A 141 15.54 20.76 -21.78
C TYR A 141 16.12 21.78 -22.78
N PRO A 142 16.32 21.38 -24.03
CA PRO A 142 16.78 22.32 -25.08
C PRO A 142 15.73 23.38 -25.38
N LEU A 143 16.14 24.45 -26.09
CA LEU A 143 15.23 25.48 -26.56
C LEU A 143 14.15 24.87 -27.47
N LYS A 144 12.90 25.02 -27.10
CA LYS A 144 11.71 24.47 -27.79
C LYS A 144 10.58 25.48 -27.83
N SER A 145 9.53 25.20 -28.59
CA SER A 145 8.29 25.98 -28.51
C SER A 145 7.70 25.89 -27.10
N LYS A 146 7.04 26.96 -26.63
CA LYS A 146 6.34 26.96 -25.32
C LYS A 146 5.33 25.81 -25.19
N LYS A 147 4.72 25.41 -26.31
CA LYS A 147 3.80 24.26 -26.37
C LYS A 147 4.52 22.93 -26.09
N ASP A 148 5.72 22.74 -26.62
CA ASP A 148 6.49 21.51 -26.39
C ASP A 148 7.11 21.50 -25.01
N VAL A 149 7.54 22.65 -24.48
CA VAL A 149 7.94 22.78 -23.07
C VAL A 149 6.79 22.42 -22.14
N ALA A 150 5.56 22.86 -22.43
CA ALA A 150 4.38 22.49 -21.64
C ALA A 150 4.14 20.98 -21.64
N LYS A 151 4.34 20.30 -22.79
CA LYS A 151 4.26 18.83 -22.86
C LYS A 151 5.31 18.14 -21.99
N ASP A 152 6.55 18.63 -22.01
CA ASP A 152 7.63 18.09 -21.17
C ASP A 152 7.31 18.23 -19.68
N ILE A 153 6.76 19.40 -19.27
CA ILE A 153 6.34 19.66 -17.89
C ILE A 153 5.20 18.73 -17.48
N VAL A 154 4.17 18.58 -18.33
CA VAL A 154 3.03 17.67 -18.07
C VAL A 154 3.50 16.21 -18.03
N ALA A 155 4.41 15.79 -18.90
CA ALA A 155 4.97 14.45 -18.86
C ALA A 155 5.77 14.18 -17.59
N HIS A 156 6.52 15.18 -17.09
CA HIS A 156 7.23 15.08 -15.81
C HIS A 156 6.26 15.01 -14.63
N LEU A 157 5.22 15.86 -14.63
CA LEU A 157 4.16 15.85 -13.63
C LEU A 157 3.42 14.51 -13.60
N SER A 158 3.05 13.97 -14.77
CA SER A 158 2.35 12.69 -14.88
C SER A 158 3.17 11.53 -14.31
N LYS A 159 4.49 11.48 -14.60
CA LYS A 159 5.39 10.48 -14.00
C LYS A 159 5.43 10.60 -12.48
N LEU A 160 5.46 11.82 -11.96
CA LEU A 160 5.51 12.07 -10.53
C LEU A 160 4.19 11.68 -9.84
N LEU A 161 3.04 12.00 -10.46
CA LEU A 161 1.72 11.62 -9.97
C LEU A 161 1.54 10.10 -9.99
N VAL A 162 1.97 9.41 -11.04
CA VAL A 162 1.97 7.94 -11.08
C VAL A 162 2.85 7.37 -9.96
N LEU A 163 4.07 7.88 -9.77
CA LEU A 163 4.93 7.50 -8.65
C LEU A 163 4.29 7.81 -7.29
N LEU A 164 3.63 8.96 -7.15
CA LEU A 164 2.93 9.35 -5.93
C LEU A 164 1.67 8.48 -5.70
N VAL A 165 0.93 8.11 -6.75
CA VAL A 165 -0.18 7.15 -6.67
C VAL A 165 0.34 5.77 -6.26
N PHE A 166 1.51 5.35 -6.77
CA PHE A 166 2.18 4.13 -6.29
C PHE A 166 2.72 4.24 -4.85
N MET A 167 3.07 5.46 -4.37
CA MET A 167 3.50 5.70 -2.99
C MET A 167 2.35 6.00 -2.03
N LEU A 168 1.17 6.41 -2.55
CA LEU A 168 -0.06 6.71 -1.81
C LEU A 168 -1.13 5.63 -1.94
N GLN A 169 -0.91 4.68 -2.80
CA GLN A 169 -1.46 3.40 -2.43
C GLN A 169 -1.02 3.25 -0.99
N PRO A 170 -1.98 3.12 0.01
CA PRO A 170 -1.54 2.55 1.25
C PRO A 170 -0.60 1.46 0.79
N LEU A 171 0.56 1.32 1.45
CA LEU A 171 1.34 0.11 1.29
C LEU A 171 0.41 -1.03 1.75
N SER A 172 -0.69 -1.21 1.07
CA SER A 172 -0.95 -2.43 0.35
C SER A 172 0.32 -2.53 -0.48
N ALA A 173 1.42 -2.94 0.18
CA ALA A 173 2.29 -3.85 -0.47
C ALA A 173 1.33 -4.58 -1.36
N SER A 174 1.38 -4.38 -2.67
CA SER A 174 0.91 -5.41 -3.56
C SER A 174 1.33 -6.59 -2.79
N ALA A 175 0.40 -7.28 -2.18
CA ALA A 175 0.72 -8.51 -1.54
C ALA A 175 1.24 -9.38 -2.67
N GLU A 176 2.46 -9.03 -3.12
CA GLU A 176 3.43 -9.95 -3.65
C GLU A 176 3.66 -10.86 -2.48
N GLY A 177 2.70 -11.75 -2.22
CA GLY A 177 2.76 -12.60 -1.09
C GLY A 177 1.45 -13.02 -0.48
N GLU A 178 0.30 -12.74 -1.08
CA GLU A 178 -0.92 -13.43 -0.71
C GLU A 178 -0.88 -14.84 -1.30
N GLU A 179 -0.12 -15.73 -0.65
CA GLU A 179 -0.08 -17.15 -1.03
C GLU A 179 -1.40 -17.85 -0.72
N LEU A 180 -2.17 -17.30 0.21
CA LEU A 180 -3.39 -17.87 0.74
C LEU A 180 -4.59 -16.99 0.39
N ASN A 181 -5.70 -17.63 0.05
CA ASN A 181 -7.03 -17.04 0.03
C ASN A 181 -7.81 -17.64 1.21
N ALA A 182 -7.48 -17.12 2.41
CA ALA A 182 -8.03 -17.67 3.65
C ALA A 182 -9.37 -17.00 3.99
N ASN A 183 -10.39 -17.82 4.17
CA ASN A 183 -11.61 -17.42 4.83
C ASN A 183 -11.51 -17.76 6.32
N VAL A 184 -11.66 -16.76 7.17
CA VAL A 184 -11.63 -16.92 8.62
C VAL A 184 -13.04 -16.70 9.16
N THR A 185 -13.49 -17.58 10.03
CA THR A 185 -14.80 -17.50 10.69
C THR A 185 -14.65 -17.77 12.18
N LEU A 186 -15.22 -16.91 13.01
CA LEU A 186 -15.21 -17.05 14.46
C LEU A 186 -16.63 -17.25 14.98
N ASN A 187 -16.90 -18.45 15.48
CA ASN A 187 -18.20 -18.84 16.03
C ASN A 187 -18.19 -18.78 17.56
N ALA A 188 -18.82 -17.76 18.12
CA ALA A 188 -18.93 -17.55 19.56
C ALA A 188 -20.33 -17.92 20.13
N THR A 189 -21.14 -18.73 19.44
CA THR A 189 -22.51 -19.05 19.86
C THR A 189 -22.60 -19.77 21.20
N LYS A 190 -21.51 -20.40 21.66
CA LYS A 190 -21.45 -21.07 22.97
C LYS A 190 -21.18 -20.11 24.12
N VAL A 191 -20.73 -18.91 23.87
CA VAL A 191 -20.37 -17.94 24.90
C VAL A 191 -21.52 -16.98 25.12
N GLN A 192 -22.11 -17.00 26.31
CA GLN A 192 -23.14 -16.04 26.70
C GLN A 192 -22.48 -14.74 27.16
N GLY A 193 -22.78 -13.62 26.48
CA GLY A 193 -22.28 -12.32 26.87
C GLY A 193 -22.28 -11.32 25.69
N SER A 194 -22.37 -10.04 26.02
CA SER A 194 -22.66 -8.94 25.10
C SER A 194 -21.47 -8.38 24.33
N ASN A 195 -20.31 -9.03 24.31
CA ASN A 195 -19.09 -8.43 23.72
C ASN A 195 -18.79 -8.98 22.32
N THR A 196 -19.77 -8.90 21.42
CA THR A 196 -19.63 -9.32 20.02
C THR A 196 -18.56 -8.57 19.25
N GLU A 197 -18.23 -7.37 19.66
CA GLU A 197 -17.23 -6.51 19.02
C GLU A 197 -15.81 -7.10 19.09
N VAL A 198 -15.41 -7.69 20.22
CA VAL A 198 -14.10 -8.34 20.38
C VAL A 198 -13.94 -9.53 19.41
N PHE A 199 -15.02 -10.29 19.21
CA PHE A 199 -15.01 -11.44 18.32
C PHE A 199 -14.89 -11.03 16.85
N THR A 200 -15.61 -9.97 16.44
CA THR A 200 -15.51 -9.41 15.09
C THR A 200 -14.11 -8.84 14.82
N GLN A 201 -13.56 -8.10 15.77
CA GLN A 201 -12.20 -7.54 15.63
C GLN A 201 -11.13 -8.63 15.57
N LEU A 202 -11.26 -9.71 16.36
CA LEU A 202 -10.35 -10.85 16.30
C LEU A 202 -10.44 -11.55 14.95
N GLU A 203 -11.64 -11.75 14.40
CA GLU A 203 -11.87 -12.37 13.10
C GLU A 203 -11.20 -11.55 11.98
N GLU A 204 -11.40 -10.22 11.97
CA GLU A 204 -10.79 -9.31 11.02
C GLU A 204 -9.25 -9.29 11.15
N ALA A 205 -8.73 -9.25 12.38
CA ALA A 205 -7.29 -9.27 12.65
C ALA A 205 -6.64 -10.57 12.17
N LEU A 206 -7.28 -11.73 12.41
CA LEU A 206 -6.81 -13.03 11.94
C LEU A 206 -6.85 -13.13 10.41
N LYS A 207 -7.91 -12.63 9.77
CA LYS A 207 -8.04 -12.61 8.32
C LYS A 207 -6.93 -11.77 7.68
N ALA A 208 -6.68 -10.57 8.22
CA ALA A 208 -5.58 -9.71 7.78
C ALA A 208 -4.22 -10.37 8.01
N PHE A 209 -3.98 -10.93 9.20
CA PHE A 209 -2.72 -11.59 9.55
C PHE A 209 -2.37 -12.76 8.62
N ILE A 210 -3.35 -13.55 8.19
CA ILE A 210 -3.13 -14.70 7.31
C ILE A 210 -2.93 -14.25 5.87
N ASN A 211 -3.78 -13.35 5.36
CA ASN A 211 -3.82 -13.01 3.94
C ASN A 211 -2.82 -11.91 3.53
N GLU A 212 -2.49 -10.98 4.44
CA GLU A 212 -1.63 -9.83 4.10
C GLU A 212 -0.15 -10.07 4.40
N ARG A 213 0.17 -11.15 5.13
CA ARG A 213 1.56 -11.51 5.46
C ARG A 213 2.17 -12.34 4.35
N LYS A 214 3.41 -12.03 3.96
CA LYS A 214 4.23 -12.87 3.08
C LYS A 214 4.79 -14.07 3.84
N TRP A 215 4.39 -15.28 3.46
CA TRP A 215 4.77 -16.52 4.12
C TRP A 215 5.91 -17.25 3.39
N THR A 216 6.08 -16.98 2.08
CA THR A 216 7.08 -17.63 1.23
C THR A 216 7.86 -16.59 0.42
N PRO A 217 9.07 -16.90 -0.08
CA PRO A 217 9.76 -16.05 -1.03
C PRO A 217 9.13 -16.06 -2.44
N ASN A 218 8.18 -16.97 -2.69
CA ASN A 218 7.56 -17.15 -4.00
C ASN A 218 6.55 -16.03 -4.28
N ALA A 219 6.32 -15.75 -5.56
CA ALA A 219 5.21 -14.91 -6.02
C ALA A 219 4.06 -15.81 -6.47
N TYR A 220 2.84 -15.48 -6.06
CA TYR A 220 1.63 -16.18 -6.44
C TYR A 220 0.73 -15.22 -7.22
N GLU A 221 0.20 -15.67 -8.35
CA GLU A 221 -0.88 -14.95 -9.02
C GLU A 221 -2.20 -15.21 -8.27
N GLU A 222 -3.20 -14.33 -8.45
CA GLU A 222 -4.49 -14.43 -7.76
C GLU A 222 -5.16 -15.82 -7.95
N VAL A 223 -5.00 -16.42 -9.13
CA VAL A 223 -5.55 -17.74 -9.46
C VAL A 223 -4.76 -18.91 -8.85
N GLU A 224 -3.54 -18.66 -8.38
CA GLU A 224 -2.65 -19.66 -7.79
C GLU A 224 -2.75 -19.69 -6.25
N ARG A 225 -3.46 -18.73 -5.65
CA ARG A 225 -3.65 -18.67 -4.20
C ARG A 225 -4.32 -19.91 -3.66
N ILE A 226 -3.82 -20.41 -2.54
CA ILE A 226 -4.34 -21.62 -1.89
C ILE A 226 -5.62 -21.29 -1.14
N ASN A 227 -6.75 -21.85 -1.57
CA ASN A 227 -8.02 -21.67 -0.89
C ASN A 227 -8.05 -22.44 0.43
N CYS A 228 -8.26 -21.73 1.53
CA CYS A 228 -8.33 -22.34 2.85
C CYS A 228 -9.36 -21.68 3.77
N ASN A 229 -9.85 -22.46 4.74
CA ASN A 229 -10.80 -22.01 5.75
C ASN A 229 -10.22 -22.26 7.15
N PHE A 230 -10.30 -21.24 8.00
CA PHE A 230 -9.97 -21.29 9.42
C PHE A 230 -11.25 -21.01 10.21
N THR A 231 -11.83 -22.03 10.82
CA THR A 231 -13.06 -21.89 11.60
C THR A 231 -12.77 -22.06 13.08
N PHE A 232 -12.81 -20.97 13.80
CA PHE A 232 -12.68 -20.94 15.26
C PHE A 232 -14.04 -21.14 15.92
N VAL A 233 -14.13 -22.04 16.86
CA VAL A 233 -15.29 -22.18 17.75
C VAL A 233 -14.84 -21.80 19.14
N VAL A 234 -15.36 -20.69 19.67
CA VAL A 234 -15.04 -20.21 21.01
C VAL A 234 -15.80 -21.05 22.01
N ASN A 235 -15.06 -21.85 22.78
CA ASN A 235 -15.61 -22.68 23.85
C ASN A 235 -15.79 -21.89 25.16
N SER A 236 -14.83 -20.98 25.47
CA SER A 236 -14.94 -20.03 26.57
C SER A 236 -14.15 -18.75 26.30
N TYR A 237 -14.62 -17.65 26.87
CA TYR A 237 -14.00 -16.34 26.86
C TYR A 237 -14.11 -15.72 28.26
N ALA A 238 -13.00 -15.19 28.78
CA ALA A 238 -12.97 -14.52 30.07
C ALA A 238 -12.69 -13.01 29.89
N ASN A 239 -13.14 -12.19 30.83
CA ASN A 239 -13.00 -10.74 30.81
C ASN A 239 -11.54 -10.22 30.82
N ASP A 240 -10.58 -11.09 31.14
CA ASP A 240 -9.15 -10.79 31.06
C ASP A 240 -8.56 -11.00 29.66
N GLY A 241 -9.40 -11.24 28.66
CA GLY A 241 -9.02 -11.51 27.28
C GLY A 241 -8.56 -12.94 27.00
N SER A 242 -8.76 -13.88 27.93
CA SER A 242 -8.40 -15.30 27.73
C SER A 242 -9.46 -16.05 26.92
N PHE A 243 -9.00 -16.70 25.85
CA PHE A 243 -9.81 -17.54 24.97
C PHE A 243 -9.44 -19.01 25.11
N ASP A 244 -10.44 -19.89 25.05
CA ASP A 244 -10.30 -21.32 24.79
C ASP A 244 -11.17 -21.63 23.56
N CYS A 245 -10.52 -22.05 22.46
CA CYS A 245 -11.17 -22.30 21.18
C CYS A 245 -10.81 -23.69 20.67
N SER A 246 -11.68 -24.26 19.84
CA SER A 246 -11.28 -25.28 18.86
C SER A 246 -11.14 -24.63 17.48
N LEU A 247 -10.24 -25.15 16.67
CA LEU A 247 -9.95 -24.65 15.33
C LEU A 247 -10.07 -25.77 14.31
N MET A 248 -10.94 -25.58 13.31
CA MET A 248 -10.95 -26.43 12.12
C MET A 248 -10.20 -25.70 11.01
N VAL A 249 -9.21 -26.38 10.45
CA VAL A 249 -8.42 -25.91 9.31
C VAL A 249 -8.70 -26.81 8.12
N GLN A 250 -9.02 -26.22 6.98
CA GLN A 250 -9.23 -26.92 5.72
C GLN A 250 -8.55 -26.18 4.59
N ALA A 251 -7.82 -26.90 3.73
CA ALA A 251 -7.24 -26.32 2.51
C ALA A 251 -7.56 -27.21 1.32
N SER A 252 -7.79 -26.58 0.18
CA SER A 252 -8.13 -27.25 -1.08
C SER A 252 -7.46 -26.56 -2.25
N ARG A 253 -7.18 -27.32 -3.30
CA ARG A 253 -6.66 -26.82 -4.56
C ARG A 253 -7.62 -27.12 -5.71
N PRO A 254 -7.76 -26.23 -6.70
CA PRO A 254 -8.50 -26.52 -7.92
C PRO A 254 -7.80 -27.63 -8.70
N VAL A 255 -8.60 -28.52 -9.32
CA VAL A 255 -8.10 -29.55 -10.24
C VAL A 255 -8.08 -28.95 -11.64
N TYR A 256 -6.93 -29.08 -12.31
CA TYR A 256 -6.74 -28.48 -13.64
C TYR A 256 -7.75 -29.04 -14.66
N GLY A 257 -8.41 -28.15 -15.40
CA GLY A 257 -9.42 -28.51 -16.40
C GLY A 257 -10.74 -29.04 -15.84
N ALA A 258 -10.98 -28.94 -14.53
CA ALA A 258 -12.19 -29.38 -13.85
C ALA A 258 -12.88 -28.22 -13.11
N THR A 259 -14.14 -28.42 -12.72
CA THR A 259 -14.92 -27.43 -11.96
C THR A 259 -14.93 -27.71 -10.44
N TYR A 260 -14.19 -28.70 -9.99
CA TYR A 260 -14.12 -29.09 -8.58
C TYR A 260 -12.70 -28.88 -8.01
N SER A 261 -12.64 -28.81 -6.68
CA SER A 261 -11.39 -28.73 -5.94
C SER A 261 -11.14 -30.02 -5.16
N SER A 262 -9.88 -30.38 -4.96
CA SER A 262 -9.44 -31.49 -4.14
C SER A 262 -8.92 -31.01 -2.80
N THR A 263 -9.31 -31.66 -1.70
CA THR A 263 -8.82 -31.33 -0.36
C THR A 263 -7.36 -31.78 -0.22
N ILE A 264 -6.48 -30.88 0.18
CA ILE A 264 -5.06 -31.15 0.45
C ILE A 264 -4.77 -31.30 1.94
N PHE A 265 -5.54 -30.59 2.78
CA PHE A 265 -5.41 -30.66 4.23
C PHE A 265 -6.74 -30.43 4.92
N GLN A 266 -7.01 -31.22 5.96
CA GLN A 266 -8.15 -31.00 6.85
C GLN A 266 -7.80 -31.51 8.24
N TYR A 267 -7.93 -30.65 9.25
CA TYR A 267 -7.64 -31.01 10.63
C TYR A 267 -8.50 -30.21 11.61
N GLU A 268 -8.84 -30.84 12.74
CA GLU A 268 -9.53 -30.26 13.88
C GLU A 268 -8.60 -30.20 15.09
N ASP A 269 -8.17 -29.00 15.48
CA ASP A 269 -7.43 -28.74 16.71
C ASP A 269 -8.43 -28.43 17.83
N LYS A 270 -8.53 -29.33 18.79
CA LYS A 270 -9.64 -29.35 19.76
C LYS A 270 -9.51 -28.31 20.87
N SER A 271 -8.31 -27.83 21.14
CA SER A 271 -8.08 -26.83 22.22
C SER A 271 -6.88 -25.96 21.92
N ILE A 272 -7.16 -24.68 21.72
CA ILE A 272 -6.18 -23.63 21.55
C ILE A 272 -6.47 -22.58 22.63
N LYS A 273 -5.50 -22.31 23.47
CA LYS A 273 -5.61 -21.30 24.54
C LYS A 273 -4.72 -20.12 24.20
N PHE A 274 -5.29 -18.92 24.20
CA PHE A 274 -4.55 -17.69 23.91
C PHE A 274 -5.18 -16.49 24.63
N LYS A 275 -4.45 -15.37 24.65
CA LYS A 275 -4.98 -14.09 25.08
C LYS A 275 -5.05 -13.13 23.90
N TYR A 276 -6.16 -12.38 23.82
CA TYR A 276 -6.36 -11.33 22.86
C TYR A 276 -7.23 -10.23 23.46
N GLN A 277 -6.82 -8.98 23.28
CA GLN A 277 -7.60 -7.80 23.62
C GLN A 277 -7.88 -6.97 22.36
N PRO A 278 -8.97 -6.19 22.34
CA PRO A 278 -9.27 -5.29 21.23
C PRO A 278 -8.04 -4.44 20.84
N PHE A 279 -7.77 -4.40 19.53
CA PHE A 279 -6.64 -3.67 18.94
C PHE A 279 -5.24 -4.26 19.17
N ASP A 280 -5.11 -5.44 19.78
CA ASP A 280 -3.83 -6.14 19.82
C ASP A 280 -3.35 -6.43 18.41
N ARG A 281 -2.07 -6.14 18.14
CA ARG A 281 -1.44 -6.49 16.87
C ARG A 281 -1.01 -7.95 16.90
N LEU A 282 -1.36 -8.69 15.85
CA LEU A 282 -0.90 -10.05 15.66
C LEU A 282 0.46 -10.02 14.95
N GLU A 283 1.52 -10.27 15.69
CA GLU A 283 2.88 -10.34 15.16
C GLU A 283 3.42 -11.76 15.35
N PHE A 284 4.17 -12.24 14.36
CA PHE A 284 4.83 -13.53 14.40
C PHE A 284 6.30 -13.39 14.03
N ILE A 285 7.17 -13.85 14.91
CA ILE A 285 8.63 -13.90 14.72
C ILE A 285 9.05 -15.34 14.93
N GLU A 286 9.67 -15.97 13.92
CA GLU A 286 10.03 -17.39 13.93
C GLU A 286 10.90 -17.80 15.12
N ASP A 287 11.80 -16.91 15.56
CA ASP A 287 12.75 -17.19 16.65
C ASP A 287 12.21 -16.79 18.03
N ASN A 288 11.09 -16.08 18.11
CA ASN A 288 10.49 -15.62 19.36
C ASN A 288 8.97 -15.79 19.36
N LEU A 289 8.51 -16.91 19.91
CA LEU A 289 7.10 -17.27 19.95
C LEU A 289 6.43 -16.72 21.22
N ASP A 290 6.13 -15.42 21.24
CA ASP A 290 5.52 -14.77 22.42
C ASP A 290 4.01 -14.99 22.50
N ASN A 291 3.34 -15.32 21.39
CA ASN A 291 1.88 -15.45 21.34
C ASN A 291 1.48 -16.81 20.74
N ASN A 292 0.75 -17.61 21.53
CA ASN A 292 0.29 -18.93 21.10
C ASN A 292 -0.63 -18.87 19.88
N LEU A 293 -1.48 -17.85 19.76
CA LEU A 293 -2.41 -17.69 18.62
C LEU A 293 -1.65 -17.56 17.30
N THR A 294 -0.68 -16.64 17.25
CA THR A 294 0.11 -16.40 16.02
C THR A 294 1.01 -17.59 15.69
N ALA A 295 1.53 -18.29 16.70
CA ALA A 295 2.29 -19.53 16.50
C ALA A 295 1.42 -20.65 15.90
N VAL A 296 0.19 -20.83 16.38
CA VAL A 296 -0.78 -21.83 15.86
C VAL A 296 -1.13 -21.51 14.40
N ILE A 297 -1.44 -20.24 14.10
CA ILE A 297 -1.78 -19.84 12.73
C ILE A 297 -0.59 -20.05 11.79
N ALA A 298 0.61 -19.59 12.17
CA ALA A 298 1.81 -19.77 11.36
C ALA A 298 2.12 -21.26 11.11
N PHE A 299 1.95 -22.11 12.11
CA PHE A 299 2.09 -23.54 11.99
C PHE A 299 1.16 -24.11 10.90
N TYR A 300 -0.14 -23.79 10.96
CA TYR A 300 -1.09 -24.32 9.98
C TYR A 300 -0.90 -23.71 8.60
N VAL A 301 -0.49 -22.45 8.49
CA VAL A 301 -0.14 -21.83 7.22
C VAL A 301 1.03 -22.59 6.58
N TYR A 302 2.13 -22.83 7.31
CA TYR A 302 3.26 -23.60 6.77
C TYR A 302 2.92 -25.06 6.46
N MET A 303 2.01 -25.68 7.21
CA MET A 303 1.46 -27.01 6.87
C MET A 303 0.72 -26.95 5.53
N ILE A 304 -0.18 -25.98 5.33
CA ILE A 304 -0.96 -25.85 4.09
C ILE A 304 -0.03 -25.58 2.90
N VAL A 305 0.87 -24.61 3.00
CA VAL A 305 1.82 -24.27 1.93
C VAL A 305 2.71 -25.46 1.61
N GLY A 306 3.22 -26.15 2.64
CA GLY A 306 4.06 -27.32 2.45
C GLY A 306 3.35 -28.47 1.73
N LEU A 307 2.10 -28.76 2.09
CA LEU A 307 1.32 -29.83 1.47
C LEU A 307 0.84 -29.47 0.06
N ASP A 308 0.54 -28.20 -0.20
CA ASP A 308 0.24 -27.74 -1.56
C ASP A 308 1.45 -27.90 -2.49
N LEU A 309 2.65 -27.53 -2.02
CA LEU A 309 3.88 -27.73 -2.78
C LEU A 309 4.25 -29.22 -2.95
N ASP A 310 3.93 -30.09 -1.96
CA ASP A 310 4.06 -31.54 -2.13
C ASP A 310 3.08 -32.08 -3.19
N ALA A 311 1.93 -31.43 -3.38
CA ALA A 311 1.01 -31.77 -4.46
C ALA A 311 1.49 -31.29 -5.85
N MET A 312 2.42 -30.31 -5.90
CA MET A 312 2.97 -29.77 -7.15
C MET A 312 4.28 -30.43 -7.57
N GLY A 313 5.06 -30.96 -6.63
CA GLY A 313 6.34 -31.63 -6.88
C GLY A 313 6.70 -32.63 -5.79
N GLU A 314 7.44 -33.70 -6.14
CA GLU A 314 7.85 -34.71 -5.14
C GLU A 314 8.65 -34.06 -4.02
N LEU A 315 8.12 -34.12 -2.78
CA LEU A 315 8.70 -33.52 -1.57
C LEU A 315 8.94 -31.99 -1.70
N GLY A 316 8.19 -31.30 -2.59
CA GLY A 316 8.37 -29.88 -2.89
C GLY A 316 8.13 -28.95 -1.69
N GLY A 317 7.30 -29.38 -0.75
CA GLY A 317 6.96 -28.63 0.46
C GLY A 317 7.90 -28.80 1.65
N SER A 318 9.01 -29.55 1.50
CA SER A 318 9.89 -29.92 2.63
C SER A 318 10.43 -28.70 3.39
N GLU A 319 10.72 -27.58 2.71
CA GLU A 319 11.18 -26.35 3.35
C GLU A 319 10.15 -25.82 4.35
N PHE A 320 8.89 -25.72 3.92
CA PHE A 320 7.82 -25.13 4.75
C PHE A 320 7.34 -26.08 5.84
N LEU A 321 7.31 -27.39 5.57
CA LEU A 321 7.06 -28.39 6.60
C LEU A 321 8.17 -28.39 7.67
N ASN A 322 9.44 -28.13 7.31
CA ASN A 322 10.51 -27.94 8.29
C ASN A 322 10.28 -26.67 9.14
N LYS A 323 9.74 -25.58 8.56
CA LYS A 323 9.36 -24.39 9.34
C LYS A 323 8.24 -24.71 10.33
N ALA A 324 7.22 -25.47 9.91
CA ALA A 324 6.17 -25.95 10.81
C ALA A 324 6.74 -26.80 11.96
N LEU A 325 7.68 -27.70 11.67
CA LEU A 325 8.38 -28.51 12.68
C LEU A 325 9.20 -27.62 13.64
N THR A 326 9.87 -26.61 13.13
CA THR A 326 10.63 -25.65 13.94
C THR A 326 9.71 -24.90 14.90
N ILE A 327 8.55 -24.42 14.43
CA ILE A 327 7.53 -23.80 15.30
C ILE A 327 7.07 -24.79 16.37
N ALA A 328 6.74 -26.02 16.01
CA ALA A 328 6.28 -27.01 16.97
C ALA A 328 7.33 -27.33 18.04
N ASN A 329 8.62 -27.37 17.66
CA ASN A 329 9.73 -27.55 18.60
C ASN A 329 9.91 -26.34 19.54
N ASN A 330 9.88 -25.12 19.01
CA ASN A 330 10.08 -23.90 19.79
C ASN A 330 8.87 -23.62 20.71
N ALA A 331 7.66 -23.99 20.29
CA ALA A 331 6.41 -23.75 21.00
C ALA A 331 6.17 -24.71 22.20
N GLN A 332 6.99 -25.75 22.39
CA GLN A 332 6.83 -26.67 23.51
C GLN A 332 6.82 -25.99 24.90
N ASN A 333 7.47 -24.84 25.02
CA ASN A 333 7.55 -24.08 26.25
C ASN A 333 6.41 -23.06 26.47
N ILE A 334 5.53 -22.85 25.49
CA ILE A 334 4.41 -21.88 25.57
C ILE A 334 3.35 -22.33 26.60
N GLY A 335 3.35 -23.60 27.00
CA GLY A 335 2.41 -24.11 28.00
C GLY A 335 1.12 -24.70 27.44
N ASP A 336 0.90 -24.65 26.14
CA ASP A 336 -0.23 -25.30 25.46
C ASP A 336 0.10 -26.78 25.20
N THR A 337 -0.83 -27.67 25.56
CA THR A 337 -0.68 -29.14 25.42
C THR A 337 -0.62 -29.60 23.96
N GLY A 338 -1.15 -28.81 23.03
CA GLY A 338 -1.08 -29.08 21.59
C GLY A 338 0.32 -29.11 21.00
N TRP A 339 1.32 -28.55 21.69
CA TRP A 339 2.72 -28.54 21.27
C TRP A 339 3.58 -29.64 21.90
N ARG A 340 3.09 -30.33 22.96
CA ARG A 340 3.92 -31.27 23.72
C ARG A 340 4.13 -32.56 22.98
N ALA A 341 5.40 -32.95 22.81
CA ALA A 341 5.77 -34.28 22.40
C ALA A 341 5.23 -35.33 23.40
N GLY A 342 4.60 -36.40 22.92
CA GLY A 342 4.09 -37.51 23.73
C GLY A 342 2.82 -37.21 24.55
N SER A 343 2.16 -36.07 24.39
CA SER A 343 0.90 -35.77 25.10
C SER A 343 -0.36 -36.36 24.42
N GLY A 344 -0.21 -37.18 23.40
CA GLY A 344 -1.28 -37.82 22.63
C GLY A 344 -0.91 -37.99 21.16
N ASN A 345 -1.63 -38.84 20.45
CA ASN A 345 -1.33 -39.14 19.04
C ASN A 345 -1.97 -38.13 18.06
N ASN A 346 -2.66 -37.11 18.55
CA ASN A 346 -3.40 -36.13 17.72
C ASN A 346 -3.19 -34.69 18.23
N ASN A 347 -1.98 -34.21 18.14
CA ASN A 347 -1.67 -32.80 18.43
C ASN A 347 -0.78 -32.23 17.33
N ARG A 348 -0.55 -30.90 17.36
CA ARG A 348 0.26 -30.18 16.35
C ARG A 348 1.66 -30.77 16.20
N TYR A 349 2.32 -31.12 17.33
CA TYR A 349 3.65 -31.72 17.29
C TYR A 349 3.64 -33.09 16.60
N SER A 350 2.73 -34.00 17.00
CA SER A 350 2.70 -35.34 16.43
C SER A 350 2.40 -35.35 14.95
N ILE A 351 1.52 -34.46 14.47
CA ILE A 351 1.18 -34.35 13.03
C ILE A 351 2.41 -34.03 12.20
N ILE A 352 3.13 -32.96 12.57
CA ILE A 352 4.30 -32.55 11.78
C ILE A 352 5.47 -33.52 11.93
N ASP A 353 5.67 -34.07 13.10
CA ASP A 353 6.69 -35.09 13.33
C ASP A 353 6.44 -36.33 12.46
N ASP A 354 5.18 -36.79 12.37
CA ASP A 354 4.76 -37.89 11.48
C ASP A 354 5.02 -37.51 10.01
N TYR A 355 4.59 -36.34 9.54
CA TYR A 355 4.81 -35.93 8.15
C TYR A 355 6.29 -35.80 7.78
N MET A 356 7.15 -35.44 8.72
CA MET A 356 8.59 -35.33 8.51
C MET A 356 9.36 -36.61 8.74
N ASN A 357 8.68 -37.65 9.25
CA ASN A 357 9.28 -38.96 9.42
C ASN A 357 9.57 -39.61 8.06
N GLY A 358 10.75 -40.20 7.88
CA GLY A 358 11.12 -40.89 6.64
C GLY A 358 10.19 -42.01 6.22
N ALA A 359 9.47 -42.63 7.16
CA ALA A 359 8.45 -43.65 6.87
C ALA A 359 7.23 -43.10 6.14
N MET A 360 6.95 -41.79 6.27
CA MET A 360 5.85 -41.09 5.61
C MET A 360 6.23 -40.44 4.26
N GLU A 361 7.52 -40.48 3.89
CA GLU A 361 7.97 -39.97 2.59
C GLU A 361 7.21 -40.55 1.38
N PRO A 362 6.88 -41.83 1.31
CA PRO A 362 6.05 -42.37 0.23
C PRO A 362 4.66 -41.74 0.14
N VAL A 363 4.05 -41.37 1.27
CA VAL A 363 2.74 -40.69 1.31
C VAL A 363 2.85 -39.26 0.76
N ARG A 364 3.89 -38.54 1.11
CA ARG A 364 4.18 -37.21 0.57
C ARG A 364 4.41 -37.29 -0.95
N LYS A 365 5.17 -38.27 -1.44
CA LYS A 365 5.34 -38.51 -2.89
C LYS A 365 4.04 -38.89 -3.59
N LEU A 366 3.14 -39.60 -2.87
CA LEU A 366 1.81 -39.93 -3.39
C LEU A 366 0.97 -38.66 -3.62
N MET A 367 1.09 -37.62 -2.79
CA MET A 367 0.37 -36.35 -3.00
C MET A 367 0.67 -35.77 -4.38
N TYR A 368 1.93 -35.72 -4.80
CA TYR A 368 2.32 -35.29 -6.14
C TYR A 368 1.71 -36.18 -7.23
N LYS A 369 1.86 -37.49 -7.11
CA LYS A 369 1.34 -38.46 -8.10
C LYS A 369 -0.17 -38.35 -8.23
N TYR A 370 -0.89 -38.31 -7.11
CA TYR A 370 -2.34 -38.22 -7.08
C TYR A 370 -2.87 -36.90 -7.66
N HIS A 371 -2.33 -35.78 -7.22
CA HIS A 371 -2.83 -34.45 -7.65
C HIS A 371 -2.32 -34.09 -9.04
N ARG A 372 -1.00 -34.06 -9.23
CA ARG A 372 -0.41 -33.51 -10.46
C ARG A 372 -0.42 -34.48 -11.62
N LEU A 373 -0.09 -35.75 -11.37
CA LEU A 373 -0.01 -36.77 -12.42
C LEU A 373 -1.33 -37.52 -12.62
N GLY A 374 -2.19 -37.58 -11.60
CA GLY A 374 -3.53 -38.17 -11.65
C GLY A 374 -4.58 -37.10 -12.00
N LEU A 375 -5.12 -36.40 -11.00
CA LEU A 375 -6.26 -35.51 -11.15
C LEU A 375 -6.09 -34.44 -12.21
N ASP A 376 -4.93 -33.78 -12.26
CA ASP A 376 -4.67 -32.68 -13.22
C ASP A 376 -4.50 -33.20 -14.69
N THR A 377 -4.42 -34.51 -14.93
CA THR A 377 -4.30 -35.07 -16.26
C THR A 377 -5.58 -35.77 -16.74
N MET A 378 -6.55 -35.99 -15.85
CA MET A 378 -7.82 -36.70 -16.16
C MET A 378 -8.60 -36.02 -17.29
N PHE A 379 -8.51 -34.71 -17.48
CA PHE A 379 -9.19 -34.03 -18.58
C PHE A 379 -8.62 -34.40 -19.96
N LYS A 380 -7.37 -34.90 -20.04
CA LYS A 380 -6.73 -35.35 -21.27
C LYS A 380 -6.95 -36.84 -21.52
N ASN A 381 -7.13 -37.62 -20.47
CA ASN A 381 -7.21 -39.05 -20.56
C ASN A 381 -8.17 -39.58 -19.44
N ALA A 382 -9.45 -39.73 -19.77
CA ALA A 382 -10.48 -40.12 -18.83
C ALA A 382 -10.29 -41.56 -18.27
N ASP A 383 -9.44 -42.35 -18.92
CA ASP A 383 -9.15 -43.76 -18.51
C ASP A 383 -7.88 -43.86 -17.63
N GLY A 384 -7.29 -42.73 -17.25
CA GLY A 384 -6.24 -42.60 -16.23
C GLY A 384 -4.84 -42.91 -16.67
#